data_bfc20eb979985f193fa7e1d9b32c4f48
#
_entry.id   bfc20eb979985f193fa7e1d9b32c4f48
#
_cell.length_a   1.000
_cell.length_b   1.000
_cell.length_c   1.000
_cell.angle_alpha   90.00
_cell.angle_beta   90.00
_cell.angle_gamma   90.00
#
_symmetry.space_group_name_H-M   'P 1'
#
loop_
_entity.id
_entity.type
_entity.pdbx_description
1 polymer ?
#
loop_
_entity_poly.entity_id
_entity_poly.type
_entity_poly.pdbx_seq_one_letter_code
_entity_poly.pdbx_strand_id
1 'polypeptide(L)'
;MTVFFGLKKFDGSKMKGKDLCSFTKGMYYLLKGKIELTEALRIISESYNKEIKNRITKTIGKIENGSPLWKAFSSLTQNHEFLEMIKIGEETGNLEIIFKNLFEKYEFREKIRKNIRNLSIYPMTVIITAFLIVTILLKVVV
;
A
#
# COMPACT_ATOMS: atom_id res chain seq x y z
N MET A 1 16.17 -10.94 12.15
CA MET A 1 16.42 -9.79 11.28
C MET A 1 15.19 -9.34 10.50
N THR A 2 14.39 -10.27 9.98
CA THR A 2 13.08 -9.94 9.38
C THR A 2 12.10 -9.31 10.37
N VAL A 3 12.20 -9.67 11.65
CA VAL A 3 11.43 -9.05 12.74
C VAL A 3 11.83 -7.59 12.94
N PHE A 4 13.09 -7.23 12.67
CA PHE A 4 13.60 -5.86 12.74
C PHE A 4 13.02 -4.96 11.65
N PHE A 5 12.69 -5.51 10.49
CA PHE A 5 12.00 -4.79 9.43
C PHE A 5 10.53 -4.55 9.75
N GLY A 6 9.90 -5.47 10.50
CA GLY A 6 8.55 -5.26 11.04
C GLY A 6 8.53 -4.24 12.18
N LEU A 7 9.65 -4.11 12.87
CA LEU A 7 9.87 -3.12 13.92
C LEU A 7 10.49 -1.83 13.40
N LYS A 8 10.83 -1.74 12.11
CA LYS A 8 11.12 -0.45 11.53
C LYS A 8 9.90 0.38 11.82
N LYS A 9 9.99 0.96 13.01
CA LYS A 9 9.09 1.90 13.58
C LYS A 9 8.07 2.32 12.53
N PHE A 10 6.93 1.73 12.58
CA PHE A 10 5.76 2.37 12.03
C PHE A 10 5.64 3.66 12.82
N ASP A 11 6.50 4.59 12.47
CA ASP A 11 6.62 5.91 13.06
C ASP A 11 5.34 6.67 12.73
N GLY A 12 4.28 6.37 13.46
CA GLY A 12 2.99 6.99 13.22
C GLY A 12 2.65 7.06 11.72
N SER A 13 3.33 6.27 10.89
CA SER A 13 3.29 6.41 9.46
C SER A 13 1.95 5.91 8.95
N LYS A 14 1.26 6.84 8.38
CA LYS A 14 0.02 6.59 7.67
C LYS A 14 0.26 5.54 6.58
N MET A 15 -0.78 4.81 6.27
CA MET A 15 -0.80 3.71 5.33
C MET A 15 -0.15 4.06 3.98
N LYS A 16 0.76 3.24 3.48
CA LYS A 16 1.49 3.44 2.21
C LYS A 16 1.68 2.12 1.46
N GLY A 17 1.93 2.22 0.17
CA GLY A 17 2.39 1.10 -0.65
C GLY A 17 1.52 -0.14 -0.57
N LYS A 18 2.09 -1.25 -0.09
CA LYS A 18 1.39 -2.54 0.01
C LYS A 18 0.13 -2.47 0.89
N ASP A 19 0.18 -1.69 1.95
CA ASP A 19 -0.96 -1.53 2.85
C ASP A 19 -2.13 -0.84 2.14
N LEU A 20 -1.83 0.20 1.34
CA LEU A 20 -2.85 0.86 0.52
C LEU A 20 -3.41 -0.07 -0.55
N CYS A 21 -2.57 -0.89 -1.17
CA CYS A 21 -3.01 -1.88 -2.16
C CYS A 21 -4.00 -2.88 -1.54
N SER A 22 -3.62 -3.48 -0.41
CA SER A 22 -4.47 -4.43 0.31
C SER A 22 -5.75 -3.79 0.83
N PHE A 23 -5.64 -2.59 1.37
CA PHE A 23 -6.77 -1.83 1.89
C PHE A 23 -7.79 -1.50 0.79
N THR A 24 -7.33 -0.93 -0.32
CA THR A 24 -8.20 -0.56 -1.44
C THR A 24 -8.86 -1.78 -2.08
N LYS A 25 -8.15 -2.88 -2.18
CA LYS A 25 -8.68 -4.16 -2.66
C LYS A 25 -9.79 -4.67 -1.74
N GLY A 26 -9.54 -4.72 -0.44
CA GLY A 26 -10.53 -5.16 0.55
C GLY A 26 -11.77 -4.28 0.54
N MET A 27 -11.60 -2.96 0.52
CA MET A 27 -12.69 -2.01 0.45
C MET A 27 -13.53 -2.17 -0.83
N TYR A 28 -12.86 -2.37 -1.97
CA TYR A 28 -13.57 -2.61 -3.24
C TYR A 28 -14.51 -3.82 -3.14
N TYR A 29 -14.00 -4.97 -2.65
CA TYR A 29 -14.81 -6.17 -2.56
C TYR A 29 -15.96 -6.05 -1.56
N LEU A 30 -15.73 -5.37 -0.43
CA LEU A 30 -16.77 -5.13 0.56
C LEU A 30 -17.88 -4.21 0.00
N LEU A 31 -17.51 -3.12 -0.67
CA LEU A 31 -18.47 -2.21 -1.29
C LEU A 31 -19.21 -2.88 -2.47
N LYS A 32 -18.53 -3.72 -3.23
CA LYS A 32 -19.16 -4.52 -4.29
C LYS A 32 -20.22 -5.46 -3.72
N GLY A 33 -20.00 -5.99 -2.53
CA GLY A 33 -20.97 -6.78 -1.77
C GLY A 33 -22.12 -5.96 -1.15
N LYS A 34 -22.22 -4.66 -1.47
CA LYS A 34 -23.25 -3.74 -0.95
C LYS A 34 -23.18 -3.50 0.55
N ILE A 35 -21.99 -3.68 1.13
CA ILE A 35 -21.74 -3.32 2.54
C ILE A 35 -21.53 -1.80 2.63
N GLU A 36 -22.14 -1.17 3.61
CA GLU A 36 -22.00 0.25 3.85
C GLU A 36 -20.54 0.62 4.17
N LEU A 37 -20.12 1.84 3.77
CA LEU A 37 -18.74 2.31 3.89
C LEU A 37 -18.17 2.17 5.31
N THR A 38 -18.90 2.62 6.31
CA THR A 38 -18.45 2.57 7.71
C THR A 38 -18.34 1.14 8.22
N GLU A 39 -19.28 0.28 7.85
CA GLU A 39 -19.22 -1.14 8.19
C GLU A 39 -18.08 -1.85 7.46
N ALA A 40 -17.87 -1.55 6.19
CA ALA A 40 -16.73 -2.07 5.42
C ALA A 40 -15.40 -1.68 6.08
N LEU A 41 -15.26 -0.43 6.51
CA LEU A 41 -14.08 0.04 7.26
C LEU A 41 -13.90 -0.72 8.57
N ARG A 42 -14.99 -0.98 9.27
CA ARG A 42 -14.97 -1.72 10.54
C ARG A 42 -14.51 -3.16 10.34
N ILE A 43 -15.04 -3.83 9.33
CA ILE A 43 -14.67 -5.20 8.97
C ILE A 43 -13.19 -5.27 8.58
N ILE A 44 -12.74 -4.38 7.70
CA ILE A 44 -11.35 -4.42 7.22
C ILE A 44 -10.34 -4.08 8.33
N SER A 45 -10.74 -3.28 9.31
CA SER A 45 -9.88 -2.91 10.45
C SER A 45 -9.40 -4.12 11.25
N GLU A 46 -10.17 -5.19 11.28
CA GLU A 46 -9.82 -6.41 12.00
C GLU A 46 -8.62 -7.14 11.38
N SER A 47 -8.32 -6.87 10.12
CA SER A 47 -7.17 -7.47 9.41
C SER A 47 -5.85 -6.76 9.66
N TYR A 48 -5.86 -5.66 10.40
CA TYR A 48 -4.69 -4.82 10.62
C TYR A 48 -4.25 -4.81 12.08
N ASN A 49 -3.01 -4.36 12.30
CA ASN A 49 -2.47 -4.19 13.64
C ASN A 49 -3.23 -3.07 14.40
N LYS A 50 -2.99 -3.01 15.71
CA LYS A 50 -3.67 -2.07 16.61
C LYS A 50 -3.54 -0.61 16.16
N GLU A 51 -2.39 -0.21 15.64
CA GLU A 51 -2.14 1.17 15.23
C GLU A 51 -2.99 1.57 14.01
N ILE A 52 -2.97 0.75 12.96
CA ILE A 52 -3.79 0.97 11.76
C ILE A 52 -5.27 0.85 12.10
N LYS A 53 -5.64 -0.13 12.91
CA LYS A 53 -7.02 -0.28 13.42
C LYS A 53 -7.50 0.99 14.12
N ASN A 54 -6.69 1.57 14.99
CA ASN A 54 -7.04 2.83 15.66
C ASN A 54 -7.22 3.98 14.67
N ARG A 55 -6.41 4.06 13.64
CA ARG A 55 -6.55 5.07 12.58
C ARG A 55 -7.81 4.88 11.76
N ILE A 56 -8.17 3.64 11.44
CA ILE A 56 -9.42 3.33 10.76
C ILE A 56 -10.62 3.70 11.66
N THR A 57 -10.56 3.38 12.93
CA THR A 57 -11.60 3.75 13.90
C THR A 57 -11.76 5.27 13.99
N LYS A 58 -10.67 6.01 13.97
CA LYS A 58 -10.68 7.47 13.94
C LYS A 58 -11.30 8.01 12.64
N THR A 59 -11.00 7.38 11.53
CA THR A 59 -11.62 7.69 10.23
C THR A 59 -13.13 7.48 10.27
N ILE A 60 -13.58 6.36 10.79
CA ILE A 60 -15.01 6.06 10.97
C ILE A 60 -15.69 7.13 11.83
N GLY A 61 -15.09 7.50 12.95
CA GLY A 61 -15.61 8.54 13.83
C GLY A 61 -15.80 9.88 13.11
N LYS A 62 -14.85 10.26 12.28
CA LYS A 62 -14.95 11.49 11.48
C LYS A 62 -16.06 11.42 10.44
N ILE A 63 -16.23 10.27 9.77
CA ILE A 63 -17.31 10.06 8.80
C ILE A 63 -18.68 10.16 9.49
N GLU A 64 -18.83 9.50 10.64
CA GLU A 64 -20.07 9.52 11.43
C GLU A 64 -20.40 10.93 11.95
N ASN A 65 -19.41 11.77 12.18
CA ASN A 65 -19.56 13.16 12.60
C ASN A 65 -19.81 14.12 11.42
N GLY A 66 -19.96 13.61 10.20
CA GLY A 66 -20.28 14.42 9.03
C GLY A 66 -19.09 15.09 8.34
N SER A 67 -17.85 14.72 8.66
CA SER A 67 -16.69 15.24 7.95
C SER A 67 -16.67 14.76 6.49
N PRO A 68 -16.12 15.57 5.55
CA PRO A 68 -15.90 15.11 4.19
C PRO A 68 -15.03 13.84 4.18
N LEU A 69 -15.31 12.90 3.27
CA LEU A 69 -14.61 11.61 3.24
C LEU A 69 -13.11 11.77 3.07
N TRP A 70 -12.66 12.65 2.16
CA TRP A 70 -11.22 12.88 1.95
C TRP A 70 -10.53 13.35 3.24
N LYS A 71 -11.21 14.17 4.03
CA LYS A 71 -10.69 14.67 5.30
C LYS A 71 -10.66 13.58 6.36
N ALA A 72 -11.67 12.74 6.41
CA ALA A 72 -11.69 11.57 7.30
C ALA A 72 -10.56 10.60 6.96
N PHE A 73 -10.39 10.26 5.69
CA PHE A 73 -9.32 9.37 5.22
C PHE A 73 -7.91 9.95 5.37
N SER A 74 -7.76 11.27 5.53
CA SER A 74 -6.46 11.89 5.83
C SER A 74 -5.87 11.42 7.16
N SER A 75 -6.68 10.88 8.04
CA SER A 75 -6.21 10.22 9.27
C SER A 75 -5.52 8.90 8.99
N LEU A 76 -5.85 8.25 7.88
CA LEU A 76 -5.35 6.94 7.50
C LEU A 76 -4.14 7.03 6.57
N THR A 77 -4.16 7.94 5.62
CA THR A 77 -3.07 8.12 4.66
C THR A 77 -2.85 9.59 4.31
N GLN A 78 -1.62 9.93 3.93
CA GLN A 78 -1.27 11.24 3.37
C GLN A 78 -1.07 11.19 1.86
N ASN A 79 -1.40 10.06 1.23
CA ASN A 79 -1.30 9.94 -0.21
C ASN A 79 -2.29 10.88 -0.88
N HIS A 80 -1.76 11.93 -1.50
CA HIS A 80 -2.57 12.99 -2.12
C HIS A 80 -3.50 12.44 -3.20
N GLU A 81 -2.99 11.57 -4.04
CA GLU A 81 -3.76 10.94 -5.11
C GLU A 81 -4.95 10.12 -4.57
N PHE A 82 -4.70 9.34 -3.51
CA PHE A 82 -5.77 8.59 -2.83
C PHE A 82 -6.87 9.53 -2.34
N LEU A 83 -6.48 10.59 -1.65
CA LEU A 83 -7.44 11.56 -1.08
C LEU A 83 -8.24 12.29 -2.16
N GLU A 84 -7.61 12.68 -3.27
CA GLU A 84 -8.29 13.28 -4.42
C GLU A 84 -9.30 12.34 -5.06
N MET A 85 -8.94 11.07 -5.22
CA MET A 85 -9.84 10.05 -5.74
C MET A 85 -11.04 9.80 -4.81
N ILE A 86 -10.82 9.77 -3.50
CA ILE A 86 -11.92 9.67 -2.52
C ILE A 86 -12.86 10.86 -2.63
N LYS A 87 -12.32 12.06 -2.80
CA LYS A 87 -13.12 13.27 -3.00
C LYS A 87 -14.02 13.15 -4.24
N ILE A 88 -13.48 12.69 -5.35
CA ILE A 88 -14.24 12.43 -6.58
C ILE A 88 -15.35 11.40 -6.33
N GLY A 89 -15.03 10.32 -5.62
CA GLY A 89 -15.99 9.27 -5.27
C GLY A 89 -17.12 9.77 -4.40
N GLU A 90 -16.85 10.67 -3.45
CA GLU A 90 -17.86 11.30 -2.62
C GLU A 90 -18.77 12.20 -3.45
N GLU A 91 -18.21 13.04 -4.32
CA GLU A 91 -18.95 13.96 -5.18
C GLU A 91 -19.83 13.25 -6.20
N THR A 92 -19.36 12.13 -6.75
CA THR A 92 -20.09 11.35 -7.76
C THR A 92 -20.98 10.25 -7.18
N GLY A 93 -20.87 9.97 -5.88
CA GLY A 93 -21.61 8.90 -5.22
C GLY A 93 -21.15 7.50 -5.62
N ASN A 94 -19.96 7.33 -6.15
CA ASN A 94 -19.50 6.05 -6.72
C ASN A 94 -18.15 5.59 -6.14
N LEU A 95 -18.14 5.37 -4.83
CA LEU A 95 -16.93 4.92 -4.12
C LEU A 95 -16.46 3.54 -4.54
N GLU A 96 -17.37 2.64 -4.93
CA GLU A 96 -17.01 1.30 -5.39
C GLU A 96 -16.02 1.36 -6.56
N ILE A 97 -16.35 2.15 -7.59
CA ILE A 97 -15.47 2.33 -8.76
C ILE A 97 -14.15 3.01 -8.37
N ILE A 98 -14.20 3.96 -7.47
CA ILE A 98 -12.99 4.65 -6.99
C ILE A 98 -12.04 3.66 -6.31
N PHE A 99 -12.54 2.83 -5.41
CA PHE A 99 -11.70 1.83 -4.75
C PHE A 99 -11.18 0.77 -5.74
N LYS A 100 -12.00 0.40 -6.73
CA LYS A 100 -11.55 -0.49 -7.81
C LYS A 100 -10.37 0.11 -8.58
N ASN A 101 -10.50 1.35 -9.02
CA ASN A 101 -9.46 2.04 -9.78
C ASN A 101 -8.17 2.21 -8.96
N LEU A 102 -8.31 2.54 -7.69
CA LEU A 102 -7.17 2.67 -6.78
C LEU A 102 -6.44 1.36 -6.59
N PHE A 103 -7.17 0.26 -6.32
CA PHE A 103 -6.50 -1.01 -6.11
C PHE A 103 -5.85 -1.56 -7.38
N GLU A 104 -6.48 -1.43 -8.54
CA GLU A 104 -5.89 -1.84 -9.81
C GLU A 104 -4.59 -1.07 -10.10
N LYS A 105 -4.58 0.22 -9.82
CA LYS A 105 -3.40 1.06 -9.98
C LYS A 105 -2.27 0.67 -9.01
N TYR A 106 -2.59 0.45 -7.76
CA TYR A 106 -1.60 0.04 -6.77
C TYR A 106 -1.08 -1.38 -7.04
N GLU A 107 -1.94 -2.30 -7.44
CA GLU A 107 -1.55 -3.65 -7.83
C GLU A 107 -0.61 -3.63 -9.03
N PHE A 108 -0.90 -2.81 -10.03
CA PHE A 108 -0.03 -2.63 -11.20
C PHE A 108 1.35 -2.10 -10.80
N ARG A 109 1.39 -1.10 -9.92
CA ARG A 109 2.65 -0.56 -9.39
C ARG A 109 3.46 -1.60 -8.61
N GLU A 110 2.81 -2.42 -7.81
CA GLU A 110 3.49 -3.49 -7.06
C GLU A 110 4.03 -4.57 -8.01
N LYS A 111 3.32 -4.92 -9.06
CA LYS A 111 3.80 -5.84 -10.10
C LYS A 111 5.02 -5.30 -10.83
N ILE A 112 5.01 -4.04 -11.22
CA ILE A 112 6.18 -3.39 -11.86
C ILE A 112 7.37 -3.38 -10.91
N ARG A 113 7.17 -2.99 -9.66
CA ARG A 113 8.23 -2.98 -8.65
C ARG A 113 8.85 -4.37 -8.46
N LYS A 114 8.03 -5.41 -8.41
CA LYS A 114 8.45 -6.81 -8.30
C LYS A 114 9.25 -7.25 -9.53
N ASN A 115 8.79 -6.90 -10.73
CA ASN A 115 9.46 -7.24 -11.98
C ASN A 115 10.82 -6.53 -12.11
N ILE A 116 10.88 -5.26 -11.78
CA ILE A 116 12.14 -4.49 -11.78
C ILE A 116 13.14 -5.09 -10.78
N ARG A 117 12.67 -5.48 -9.60
CA ARG A 117 13.49 -6.11 -8.57
C ARG A 117 14.07 -7.44 -9.06
N ASN A 118 13.26 -8.28 -9.70
CA ASN A 118 13.69 -9.56 -10.25
C ASN A 118 14.64 -9.38 -11.45
N LEU A 119 14.41 -8.38 -12.28
CA LEU A 119 15.27 -8.06 -13.42
C LEU A 119 16.64 -7.48 -12.99
N SER A 120 16.71 -6.80 -11.85
CA SER A 120 17.94 -6.21 -11.33
C SER A 120 18.88 -7.24 -10.68
N ILE A 121 18.37 -8.37 -10.21
CA ILE A 121 19.18 -9.42 -9.57
C ILE A 121 20.09 -10.12 -10.60
N TYR A 122 19.59 -10.38 -11.80
CA TYR A 122 20.34 -11.08 -12.84
C TYR A 122 21.57 -10.28 -13.32
N PRO A 123 21.48 -9.00 -13.72
CA PRO A 123 22.64 -8.21 -14.12
C PRO A 123 23.69 -8.06 -13.02
N MET A 124 23.27 -7.92 -11.76
CA MET A 124 24.21 -7.82 -10.63
C MET A 124 25.00 -9.11 -10.41
N THR A 125 24.36 -10.26 -10.52
CA THR A 125 25.02 -11.56 -10.42
C THR A 125 26.06 -11.76 -11.50
N VAL A 126 25.76 -11.39 -12.74
CA VAL A 126 26.70 -11.47 -13.88
C VAL A 126 27.92 -10.56 -13.64
N ILE A 127 27.73 -9.34 -13.19
CA ILE A 127 28.81 -8.39 -12.93
C ILE A 127 29.73 -8.90 -11.81
N ILE A 128 29.18 -9.41 -10.72
CA ILE A 128 29.96 -9.96 -9.59
C ILE A 128 30.80 -11.16 -10.05
N THR A 129 30.19 -12.08 -10.80
CA THR A 129 30.86 -13.27 -11.33
C THR A 129 32.01 -12.89 -12.27
N ALA A 130 31.76 -11.96 -13.18
CA ALA A 130 32.80 -11.45 -14.09
C ALA A 130 33.98 -10.82 -13.33
N PHE A 131 33.70 -10.03 -12.31
CA PHE A 131 34.69 -9.39 -11.47
C PHE A 131 35.54 -10.42 -10.71
N LEU A 132 34.90 -11.47 -10.16
CA LEU A 132 35.62 -12.56 -9.50
C LEU A 132 36.56 -13.31 -10.45
N ILE A 133 36.09 -13.63 -11.65
CA ILE A 133 36.91 -14.32 -12.69
C ILE A 133 38.13 -13.49 -13.05
N VAL A 134 37.96 -12.20 -13.31
CA VAL A 134 39.06 -11.30 -13.65
C VAL A 134 40.05 -11.20 -12.50
N THR A 135 39.60 -11.11 -11.26
CA THR A 135 40.48 -11.04 -10.09
C THR A 135 41.32 -12.32 -9.92
N ILE A 136 40.69 -13.48 -10.13
CA ILE A 136 41.38 -14.79 -10.05
C ILE A 136 42.41 -14.91 -11.16
N LEU A 137 42.06 -14.53 -12.40
CA LEU A 137 43.00 -14.56 -13.54
C LEU A 137 44.20 -13.66 -13.32
N LEU A 138 44.00 -12.46 -12.79
CA LEU A 138 45.08 -11.54 -12.47
C LEU A 138 46.03 -12.11 -11.40
N LYS A 139 45.52 -12.81 -10.40
CA LYS A 139 46.33 -13.47 -9.37
C LYS A 139 47.10 -14.67 -9.89
N VAL A 140 46.56 -15.40 -10.83
CA VAL A 140 47.20 -16.59 -11.42
C VAL A 140 48.29 -16.17 -12.41
N VAL A 141 48.10 -15.07 -13.16
CA VAL A 141 49.06 -14.57 -14.15
C VAL A 141 50.21 -13.80 -13.49
N VAL A 142 49.99 -13.24 -12.31
CA VAL A 142 51.01 -12.56 -11.51
C VAL A 142 51.55 -13.50 -10.44
#